data_ce5575a9dca0ae68d785ea6bb3b9b740
#
_entry.id   ce5575a9dca0ae68d785ea6bb3b9b740
#
_cell.length_a   1.000
_cell.length_b   1.000
_cell.length_c   1.000
_cell.angle_alpha   90.00
_cell.angle_beta   90.00
_cell.angle_gamma   90.00
#
_symmetry.space_group_name_H-M   'P 1'
#
loop_
_entity.id
_entity.type
_entity.pdbx_description
1 polymer ?
#
loop_
_entity_poly.entity_id
_entity_poly.type
_entity_poly.pdbx_seq_one_letter_code
_entity_poly.pdbx_strand_id
1 'polypeptide(L)'
;KIEKSKFKEYSLDRISDALQSGLSNNYKLVEVSIVDCPNLRDWGCPSEGISGNQKIIDVGGEPYMHDPKLIGAEFDYEEISKMIGSEKSYALGAGSGAMSCLDGHCGELVINENLITDESKSIIARVGKNKECIAEKYTARKHGGLGNVFYTDGVRGKVIKIKIKGRSGEQGSLTQAMRKALSDNLKIKDNGHIALAGVFRILNGKIRSHVQPDYKDIKHEYYDPEQMKCVKDFLQFYEPVGPELQSYCVLWTGDPTGGNLNLRESGEHTHFHSYTK
;
A
#
# COMPACT_ATOMS: atom_id res chain seq x y z
N LYS A 1 1.18 13.87 -16.70
CA LYS A 1 0.96 15.08 -15.89
C LYS A 1 1.25 14.72 -14.43
N ILE A 2 2.00 15.56 -13.71
CA ILE A 2 2.20 15.43 -12.26
C ILE A 2 1.44 16.55 -11.58
N GLU A 3 0.67 16.20 -10.58
CA GLU A 3 0.02 17.14 -9.67
C GLU A 3 0.60 16.95 -8.28
N LYS A 4 0.78 18.05 -7.54
CA LYS A 4 1.43 18.02 -6.22
C LYS A 4 0.56 18.76 -5.22
N SER A 5 0.41 18.19 -4.03
CA SER A 5 -0.20 18.85 -2.89
C SER A 5 0.50 18.44 -1.60
N LYS A 6 0.18 19.13 -0.51
CA LYS A 6 0.69 18.79 0.81
C LYS A 6 -0.42 18.26 1.68
N PHE A 7 -0.17 17.11 2.30
CA PHE A 7 -0.94 16.70 3.46
C PHE A 7 -0.61 17.57 4.66
N LYS A 8 -1.54 17.70 5.57
CA LYS A 8 -1.31 18.45 6.80
C LYS A 8 -0.36 17.68 7.72
N GLU A 9 0.62 18.39 8.23
CA GLU A 9 1.57 17.86 9.22
C GLU A 9 0.96 17.92 10.62
N TYR A 10 1.01 16.82 11.32
CA TYR A 10 0.67 16.67 12.73
C TYR A 10 1.87 16.13 13.48
N SER A 11 2.06 16.50 14.74
CA SER A 11 3.10 15.91 15.55
C SER A 11 2.85 14.41 15.77
N LEU A 12 3.92 13.64 15.94
CA LEU A 12 3.81 12.20 16.20
C LEU A 12 2.96 11.92 17.44
N ASP A 13 3.04 12.78 18.47
CA ASP A 13 2.21 12.65 19.69
C ASP A 13 0.72 12.73 19.36
N ARG A 14 0.29 13.73 18.59
CA ARG A 14 -1.10 13.87 18.18
C ARG A 14 -1.60 12.69 17.35
N ILE A 15 -0.76 12.19 16.43
CA ILE A 15 -1.08 11.00 15.61
C ILE A 15 -1.17 9.76 16.51
N SER A 16 -0.22 9.60 17.43
CA SER A 16 -0.19 8.50 18.40
C SER A 16 -1.44 8.46 19.28
N ASP A 17 -1.81 9.60 19.86
CA ASP A 17 -3.00 9.73 20.71
C ASP A 17 -4.29 9.43 19.91
N ALA A 18 -4.39 9.94 18.69
CA ALA A 18 -5.53 9.69 17.83
C ALA A 18 -5.69 8.20 17.48
N LEU A 19 -4.58 7.54 17.16
CA LEU A 19 -4.57 6.10 16.87
C LEU A 19 -4.86 5.27 18.12
N GLN A 20 -4.24 5.59 19.27
CA GLN A 20 -4.50 4.91 20.54
C GLN A 20 -5.98 4.97 20.91
N SER A 21 -6.57 6.15 20.86
CA SER A 21 -7.98 6.37 21.19
C SER A 21 -8.92 5.63 20.23
N GLY A 22 -8.73 5.83 18.93
CA GLY A 22 -9.65 5.30 17.92
C GLY A 22 -9.57 3.78 17.76
N LEU A 23 -8.36 3.21 17.78
CA LEU A 23 -8.18 1.77 17.65
C LEU A 23 -8.67 0.99 18.88
N SER A 24 -8.66 1.61 20.07
CA SER A 24 -9.18 0.99 21.30
C SER A 24 -10.68 0.66 21.22
N ASN A 25 -11.43 1.32 20.32
CA ASN A 25 -12.83 1.00 20.06
C ASN A 25 -13.01 -0.29 19.23
N ASN A 26 -11.94 -0.77 18.57
CA ASN A 26 -12.00 -1.87 17.61
C ASN A 26 -11.16 -3.09 17.98
N TYR A 27 -10.28 -2.96 18.95
CA TYR A 27 -9.38 -4.02 19.41
C TYR A 27 -9.30 -4.08 20.93
N LYS A 28 -9.19 -5.29 21.48
CA LYS A 28 -9.13 -5.56 22.92
C LYS A 28 -7.83 -5.06 23.57
N LEU A 29 -6.74 -5.09 22.83
CA LEU A 29 -5.44 -4.57 23.25
C LEU A 29 -4.91 -3.67 22.16
N VAL A 30 -4.58 -2.45 22.53
CA VAL A 30 -3.96 -1.44 21.66
C VAL A 30 -2.85 -0.76 22.46
N GLU A 31 -1.65 -0.80 21.92
CA GLU A 31 -0.49 -0.07 22.44
C GLU A 31 0.07 0.76 21.28
N VAL A 32 0.01 2.08 21.41
CA VAL A 32 0.61 3.01 20.45
C VAL A 32 1.70 3.80 21.16
N SER A 33 2.88 3.85 20.59
CA SER A 33 4.04 4.53 21.16
C SER A 33 4.95 5.12 20.10
N ILE A 34 5.63 6.20 20.44
CA ILE A 34 6.69 6.78 19.62
C ILE A 34 8.01 6.13 20.02
N VAL A 35 8.68 5.52 19.07
CA VAL A 35 9.94 4.80 19.28
C VAL A 35 10.97 5.19 18.24
N ASP A 36 12.24 4.87 18.49
CA ASP A 36 13.23 4.86 17.42
C ASP A 36 12.91 3.73 16.44
N CYS A 37 12.97 4.01 15.14
CA CYS A 37 12.71 3.02 14.12
C CYS A 37 13.64 1.81 14.34
N PRO A 38 13.09 0.59 14.48
CA PRO A 38 13.95 -0.61 14.45
C PRO A 38 14.70 -0.67 13.14
N ASN A 39 15.80 -1.42 13.10
CA ASN A 39 16.46 -1.67 11.83
C ASN A 39 15.56 -2.54 10.94
N LEU A 40 14.99 -1.97 9.90
CA LEU A 40 14.07 -2.69 9.02
C LEU A 40 14.78 -3.74 8.14
N ARG A 41 16.12 -3.70 8.04
CA ARG A 41 16.88 -4.80 7.43
C ARG A 41 16.67 -6.12 8.17
N ASP A 42 16.48 -6.08 9.48
CA ASP A 42 16.15 -7.26 10.31
C ASP A 42 14.74 -7.81 10.00
N TRP A 43 13.95 -7.03 9.26
CA TRP A 43 12.64 -7.41 8.74
C TRP A 43 12.68 -7.79 7.25
N GLY A 44 13.87 -7.86 6.64
CA GLY A 44 14.02 -8.19 5.23
C GLY A 44 13.79 -7.02 4.28
N CYS A 45 13.65 -5.79 4.79
CA CYS A 45 13.62 -4.60 3.93
C CYS A 45 15.02 -4.26 3.41
N PRO A 46 15.16 -3.65 2.23
CA PRO A 46 16.46 -3.24 1.69
C PRO A 46 16.98 -1.94 2.30
N SER A 47 16.28 -1.35 3.28
CA SER A 47 16.64 -0.11 3.96
C SER A 47 16.53 -0.24 5.47
N GLU A 48 17.22 0.63 6.21
CA GLU A 48 17.23 0.58 7.68
C GLU A 48 16.01 1.25 8.33
N GLY A 49 15.36 2.16 7.62
CA GLY A 49 14.23 2.91 8.14
C GLY A 49 13.30 3.44 7.07
N ILE A 50 12.37 4.28 7.50
CA ILE A 50 11.32 4.89 6.67
C ILE A 50 11.20 6.41 6.91
N SER A 51 12.27 7.04 7.34
CA SER A 51 12.29 8.48 7.63
C SER A 51 13.10 9.26 6.59
N GLY A 52 12.92 10.58 6.60
CA GLY A 52 13.57 11.54 5.72
C GLY A 52 12.85 11.74 4.38
N ASN A 53 12.68 12.99 3.97
CA ASN A 53 12.14 13.44 2.68
C ASN A 53 10.91 12.65 2.18
N GLN A 54 9.91 12.50 3.03
CA GLN A 54 8.76 11.62 2.83
C GLN A 54 7.81 12.14 1.76
N LYS A 55 7.47 11.29 0.79
CA LYS A 55 6.50 11.57 -0.26
C LYS A 55 5.62 10.36 -0.51
N ILE A 56 4.33 10.59 -0.69
CA ILE A 56 3.37 9.57 -1.11
C ILE A 56 2.94 9.89 -2.53
N ILE A 57 2.96 8.88 -3.37
CA ILE A 57 2.62 8.95 -4.78
C ILE A 57 1.45 8.01 -5.05
N ASP A 58 0.42 8.56 -5.68
CA ASP A 58 -0.68 7.81 -6.28
C ASP A 58 -0.48 7.82 -7.79
N VAL A 59 -0.32 6.67 -8.40
CA VAL A 59 0.05 6.53 -9.82
C VAL A 59 -0.90 5.58 -10.53
N GLY A 60 -1.32 5.96 -11.72
CA GLY A 60 -2.28 5.18 -12.49
C GLY A 60 -3.68 5.36 -11.95
N GLY A 61 -4.37 4.27 -11.78
CA GLY A 61 -5.73 4.24 -11.25
C GLY A 61 -6.65 3.37 -12.10
N GLU A 62 -7.92 3.43 -11.80
CA GLU A 62 -8.95 2.58 -12.40
C GLU A 62 -8.95 2.58 -13.94
N PRO A 63 -8.81 3.72 -14.65
CA PRO A 63 -8.77 3.71 -16.11
C PRO A 63 -7.63 2.85 -16.68
N TYR A 64 -6.49 2.79 -15.98
CA TYR A 64 -5.35 1.96 -16.39
C TYR A 64 -5.58 0.46 -16.17
N MET A 65 -6.67 0.10 -15.53
CA MET A 65 -7.05 -1.29 -15.28
C MET A 65 -8.04 -1.82 -16.33
N HIS A 66 -8.70 -0.96 -17.10
CA HIS A 66 -9.76 -1.39 -18.00
C HIS A 66 -9.80 -0.66 -19.36
N ASP A 67 -9.20 0.54 -19.53
CA ASP A 67 -9.15 1.21 -20.82
C ASP A 67 -8.10 0.52 -21.71
N PRO A 68 -8.49 -0.06 -22.86
CA PRO A 68 -7.57 -0.73 -23.77
C PRO A 68 -6.39 0.13 -24.25
N LYS A 69 -6.53 1.47 -24.17
CA LYS A 69 -5.46 2.41 -24.56
C LYS A 69 -4.44 2.63 -23.43
N LEU A 70 -4.82 2.35 -22.18
CA LEU A 70 -4.03 2.66 -21.00
C LEU A 70 -3.51 1.41 -20.29
N ILE A 71 -4.13 0.26 -20.51
CA ILE A 71 -3.84 -1.00 -19.79
C ILE A 71 -2.39 -1.48 -19.95
N GLY A 72 -1.70 -1.05 -21.02
CA GLY A 72 -0.28 -1.36 -21.23
C GLY A 72 0.69 -0.35 -20.62
N ALA A 73 0.20 0.67 -19.90
CA ALA A 73 1.07 1.68 -19.33
C ALA A 73 1.93 1.11 -18.20
N GLU A 74 3.19 1.49 -18.17
CA GLU A 74 4.17 1.13 -17.17
C GLU A 74 4.64 2.37 -16.42
N PHE A 75 4.87 2.21 -15.12
CA PHE A 75 5.32 3.27 -14.22
C PHE A 75 6.62 2.84 -13.55
N ASP A 76 7.72 3.41 -14.01
CA ASP A 76 9.07 3.13 -13.54
C ASP A 76 9.39 3.90 -12.27
N TYR A 77 9.92 3.22 -11.23
CA TYR A 77 10.19 3.83 -9.91
C TYR A 77 11.33 4.83 -9.94
N GLU A 78 12.34 4.62 -10.78
CA GLU A 78 13.44 5.56 -10.93
C GLU A 78 13.00 6.82 -11.69
N GLU A 79 12.20 6.68 -12.73
CA GLU A 79 11.62 7.82 -13.45
C GLU A 79 10.72 8.63 -12.52
N ILE A 80 9.84 7.99 -11.77
CA ILE A 80 8.99 8.66 -10.78
C ILE A 80 9.87 9.37 -9.74
N SER A 81 10.91 8.72 -9.22
CA SER A 81 11.79 9.31 -8.21
C SER A 81 12.48 10.59 -8.71
N LYS A 82 12.92 10.61 -9.97
CA LYS A 82 13.48 11.82 -10.64
C LYS A 82 12.42 12.92 -10.74
N MET A 83 11.22 12.58 -11.20
CA MET A 83 10.13 13.54 -11.37
C MET A 83 9.69 14.20 -10.07
N ILE A 84 9.84 13.54 -8.93
CA ILE A 84 9.49 14.07 -7.61
C ILE A 84 10.68 14.62 -6.83
N GLY A 85 11.91 14.58 -7.37
CA GLY A 85 13.14 14.99 -6.68
C GLY A 85 13.47 14.09 -5.50
N SER A 86 13.50 12.76 -5.72
CA SER A 86 13.82 11.74 -4.72
C SER A 86 14.63 10.59 -5.35
N GLU A 87 15.62 10.93 -6.19
CA GLU A 87 16.42 9.97 -6.95
C GLU A 87 17.18 8.99 -6.05
N LYS A 88 17.57 9.46 -4.87
CA LYS A 88 18.24 8.63 -3.85
C LYS A 88 17.24 8.34 -2.73
N SER A 89 16.41 7.34 -2.92
CA SER A 89 15.34 7.02 -1.98
C SER A 89 15.11 5.53 -1.81
N TYR A 90 14.42 5.21 -0.76
CA TYR A 90 13.78 3.91 -0.54
C TYR A 90 12.30 4.05 -0.90
N ALA A 91 11.84 3.23 -1.82
CA ALA A 91 10.44 3.18 -2.27
C ALA A 91 9.76 1.92 -1.73
N LEU A 92 8.64 2.08 -1.05
CA LEU A 92 7.83 0.97 -0.56
C LEU A 92 6.34 1.22 -0.79
N GLY A 93 5.58 0.15 -0.93
CA GLY A 93 4.14 0.28 -1.12
C GLY A 93 3.48 -0.93 -1.77
N ALA A 94 2.38 -0.66 -2.44
CA ALA A 94 1.55 -1.65 -3.10
C ALA A 94 1.22 -1.20 -4.52
N GLY A 95 1.28 -2.11 -5.47
CA GLY A 95 0.91 -1.86 -6.86
C GLY A 95 0.23 -3.07 -7.48
N SER A 96 -0.60 -2.85 -8.48
CA SER A 96 -1.10 -3.92 -9.32
C SER A 96 -0.39 -3.92 -10.67
N GLY A 97 -0.24 -5.10 -11.24
CA GLY A 97 0.42 -5.26 -12.51
C GLY A 97 -0.52 -5.07 -13.68
N ALA A 98 -0.04 -4.41 -14.72
CA ALA A 98 -0.59 -4.54 -16.07
C ALA A 98 0.27 -5.53 -16.86
N MET A 99 -0.28 -6.03 -17.96
CA MET A 99 0.34 -7.08 -18.76
C MET A 99 1.78 -6.79 -19.17
N SER A 100 2.07 -5.55 -19.53
CA SER A 100 3.39 -5.17 -20.05
C SER A 100 4.50 -5.25 -19.01
N CYS A 101 4.26 -4.81 -17.77
CA CYS A 101 5.28 -4.82 -16.73
C CYS A 101 5.48 -6.19 -16.07
N LEU A 102 4.65 -7.17 -16.42
CA LEU A 102 4.66 -8.50 -15.83
C LEU A 102 4.83 -9.60 -16.88
N ASP A 103 5.52 -9.32 -17.98
CA ASP A 103 5.72 -10.26 -19.09
C ASP A 103 4.40 -10.87 -19.60
N GLY A 104 3.33 -10.08 -19.63
CA GLY A 104 2.00 -10.49 -20.02
C GLY A 104 1.15 -11.10 -18.90
N HIS A 105 1.59 -10.99 -17.66
CA HIS A 105 0.86 -11.47 -16.50
C HIS A 105 0.51 -10.34 -15.54
N CYS A 106 -0.71 -10.34 -15.03
CA CYS A 106 -1.16 -9.51 -13.93
C CYS A 106 -0.80 -10.13 -12.58
N GLY A 107 -0.85 -9.31 -11.55
CA GLY A 107 -0.65 -9.76 -10.18
C GLY A 107 -0.71 -8.62 -9.18
N GLU A 108 -0.47 -8.95 -7.92
CA GLU A 108 -0.37 -8.01 -6.81
C GLU A 108 1.09 -7.84 -6.42
N LEU A 109 1.57 -6.60 -6.48
CA LEU A 109 2.99 -6.28 -6.31
C LEU A 109 3.23 -5.61 -4.96
N VAL A 110 4.06 -6.23 -4.13
CA VAL A 110 4.72 -5.59 -3.00
C VAL A 110 5.92 -4.83 -3.53
N ILE A 111 5.88 -3.50 -3.41
CA ILE A 111 6.97 -2.60 -3.81
C ILE A 111 7.92 -2.46 -2.62
N ASN A 112 9.20 -2.77 -2.82
CA ASN A 112 10.22 -2.74 -1.77
C ASN A 112 11.62 -2.55 -2.39
N GLU A 113 11.92 -1.30 -2.79
CA GLU A 113 13.05 -0.94 -3.65
C GLU A 113 13.95 0.09 -2.99
N ASN A 114 15.22 -0.22 -2.80
CA ASN A 114 16.22 0.76 -2.39
C ASN A 114 16.96 1.29 -3.62
N LEU A 115 16.60 2.47 -4.09
CA LEU A 115 17.22 3.13 -5.25
C LEU A 115 18.59 3.76 -4.90
N ILE A 116 18.98 3.79 -3.61
CA ILE A 116 20.30 4.27 -3.17
C ILE A 116 21.35 3.18 -3.36
N THR A 117 21.00 1.95 -2.98
CA THR A 117 21.92 0.79 -2.97
C THR A 117 21.68 -0.18 -4.12
N ASP A 118 20.72 0.11 -4.96
CA ASP A 118 20.32 -0.74 -6.09
C ASP A 118 19.79 -2.14 -5.64
N GLU A 119 19.21 -2.21 -4.43
CA GLU A 119 18.68 -3.45 -3.85
C GLU A 119 17.17 -3.54 -3.97
N SER A 120 16.66 -4.61 -4.59
CA SER A 120 15.23 -4.94 -4.68
C SER A 120 14.88 -6.11 -3.77
N LYS A 121 13.77 -5.94 -3.03
CA LYS A 121 13.09 -7.00 -2.27
C LYS A 121 11.61 -7.07 -2.63
N SER A 122 11.25 -6.54 -3.78
CA SER A 122 9.88 -6.60 -4.30
C SER A 122 9.46 -8.02 -4.61
N ILE A 123 8.17 -8.30 -4.39
CA ILE A 123 7.54 -9.61 -4.59
C ILE A 123 6.24 -9.40 -5.35
N ILE A 124 6.02 -10.20 -6.37
CA ILE A 124 4.73 -10.28 -7.06
C ILE A 124 4.00 -11.56 -6.70
N ALA A 125 2.70 -11.45 -6.45
CA ALA A 125 1.79 -12.58 -6.31
C ALA A 125 0.93 -12.71 -7.56
N ARG A 126 0.86 -13.90 -8.12
CA ARG A 126 0.07 -14.23 -9.32
C ARG A 126 -0.88 -15.40 -9.05
N VAL A 127 -1.94 -15.49 -9.84
CA VAL A 127 -2.86 -16.64 -9.81
C VAL A 127 -2.32 -17.71 -10.76
N GLY A 128 -2.02 -18.87 -10.22
CA GLY A 128 -1.57 -20.03 -11.00
C GLY A 128 -2.71 -20.73 -11.73
N LYS A 129 -2.35 -21.71 -12.56
CA LYS A 129 -3.31 -22.48 -13.40
C LYS A 129 -4.38 -23.22 -12.60
N ASN A 130 -4.06 -23.66 -11.39
CA ASN A 130 -4.98 -24.33 -10.48
C ASN A 130 -5.55 -23.38 -9.42
N LYS A 131 -5.51 -22.06 -9.68
CA LYS A 131 -5.94 -20.99 -8.77
C LYS A 131 -5.10 -20.88 -7.48
N GLU A 132 -3.92 -21.49 -7.42
CA GLU A 132 -2.96 -21.29 -6.34
C GLU A 132 -2.35 -19.88 -6.40
N CYS A 133 -1.95 -19.34 -5.24
CA CYS A 133 -1.18 -18.11 -5.18
C CYS A 133 0.30 -18.44 -5.37
N ILE A 134 0.90 -17.89 -6.42
CA ILE A 134 2.34 -18.00 -6.71
C ILE A 134 3.00 -16.68 -6.37
N ALA A 135 3.94 -16.69 -5.43
CA ALA A 135 4.71 -15.51 -5.04
C ALA A 135 6.16 -15.64 -5.53
N GLU A 136 6.65 -14.62 -6.22
CA GLU A 136 7.96 -14.61 -6.87
C GLU A 136 8.70 -13.30 -6.60
N LYS A 137 10.04 -13.32 -6.67
CA LYS A 137 10.84 -12.10 -6.68
C LYS A 137 10.52 -11.28 -7.92
N TYR A 138 10.44 -9.98 -7.75
CA TYR A 138 10.18 -9.05 -8.83
C TYR A 138 11.28 -8.00 -8.90
N THR A 139 11.91 -7.85 -10.07
CA THR A 139 13.09 -6.99 -10.24
C THR A 139 12.95 -5.96 -11.36
N ALA A 140 11.80 -5.89 -12.01
CA ALA A 140 11.60 -4.97 -13.12
C ALA A 140 11.49 -3.50 -12.70
N ARG A 141 11.34 -3.19 -11.41
CA ARG A 141 11.27 -1.83 -10.83
C ARG A 141 10.20 -0.93 -11.42
N LYS A 142 9.11 -1.52 -11.84
CA LYS A 142 7.98 -0.80 -12.41
C LYS A 142 6.68 -1.54 -12.11
N HIS A 143 5.58 -0.84 -12.20
CA HIS A 143 4.25 -1.43 -12.09
C HIS A 143 3.36 -0.92 -13.23
N GLY A 144 2.25 -1.59 -13.45
CA GLY A 144 1.19 -1.13 -14.33
C GLY A 144 -0.08 -0.83 -13.55
N GLY A 145 -1.17 -0.56 -14.24
CA GLY A 145 -2.47 -0.33 -13.64
C GLY A 145 -2.48 0.79 -12.63
N LEU A 146 -2.32 0.45 -11.36
CA LEU A 146 -2.31 1.42 -10.27
C LEU A 146 -1.26 1.06 -9.21
N GLY A 147 -0.73 2.08 -8.54
CA GLY A 147 0.22 1.90 -7.45
C GLY A 147 0.21 3.07 -6.48
N ASN A 148 0.39 2.74 -5.21
CA ASN A 148 0.60 3.71 -4.14
C ASN A 148 1.96 3.48 -3.53
N VAL A 149 2.85 4.43 -3.71
CA VAL A 149 4.26 4.30 -3.38
C VAL A 149 4.67 5.40 -2.42
N PHE A 150 5.32 5.01 -1.34
CA PHE A 150 5.95 5.91 -0.39
C PHE A 150 7.45 5.96 -0.66
N TYR A 151 7.96 7.16 -0.93
CA TYR A 151 9.38 7.44 -1.10
C TYR A 151 9.93 8.13 0.14
N THR A 152 11.13 7.74 0.57
CA THR A 152 11.79 8.26 1.77
C THR A 152 13.31 8.12 1.62
N ASP A 153 14.09 8.84 2.43
CA ASP A 153 15.55 8.65 2.45
C ASP A 153 15.98 7.29 3.03
N GLY A 154 15.05 6.52 3.58
CA GLY A 154 15.33 5.18 4.11
C GLY A 154 16.13 5.17 5.41
N VAL A 155 16.28 6.30 6.07
CA VAL A 155 17.03 6.42 7.32
C VAL A 155 16.16 6.11 8.54
N ARG A 156 16.81 5.75 9.63
CA ARG A 156 16.13 5.56 10.91
C ARG A 156 15.78 6.93 11.52
N GLY A 157 14.60 7.01 12.12
CA GLY A 157 14.09 8.19 12.81
C GLY A 157 13.05 7.79 13.85
N LYS A 158 12.33 8.73 14.41
CA LYS A 158 11.17 8.43 15.28
C LYS A 158 9.99 7.96 14.44
N VAL A 159 9.37 6.87 14.85
CA VAL A 159 8.19 6.28 14.21
C VAL A 159 7.12 5.95 15.25
N ILE A 160 5.89 5.82 14.79
CA ILE A 160 4.78 5.34 15.63
C ILE A 160 4.75 3.81 15.52
N LYS A 161 4.93 3.14 16.66
CA LYS A 161 4.79 1.70 16.81
C LYS A 161 3.40 1.38 17.32
N ILE A 162 2.70 0.52 16.60
CA ILE A 162 1.34 0.06 16.94
C ILE A 162 1.39 -1.44 17.19
N LYS A 163 0.90 -1.86 18.37
CA LYS A 163 0.62 -3.26 18.66
C LYS A 163 -0.86 -3.41 18.95
N ILE A 164 -1.49 -4.34 18.26
CA ILE A 164 -2.91 -4.63 18.41
C ILE A 164 -3.14 -6.13 18.58
N LYS A 165 -4.16 -6.48 19.34
CA LYS A 165 -4.59 -7.87 19.52
C LYS A 165 -6.10 -7.96 19.76
N GLY A 166 -6.70 -8.99 19.17
CA GLY A 166 -8.10 -9.35 19.43
C GLY A 166 -9.08 -8.31 18.90
N ARG A 167 -9.49 -8.45 17.65
CA ARG A 167 -10.58 -7.63 17.11
C ARG A 167 -11.85 -7.81 17.94
N SER A 168 -12.48 -6.72 18.32
CA SER A 168 -13.75 -6.69 19.07
C SER A 168 -14.83 -5.86 18.40
N GLY A 169 -14.45 -4.97 17.49
CA GLY A 169 -15.37 -4.12 16.75
C GLY A 169 -15.66 -4.65 15.33
N GLU A 170 -16.56 -3.99 14.64
CA GLU A 170 -17.04 -4.34 13.31
C GLU A 170 -16.21 -3.73 12.17
N GLN A 171 -15.23 -2.90 12.47
CA GLN A 171 -14.40 -2.24 11.47
C GLN A 171 -13.72 -3.27 10.57
N GLY A 172 -13.83 -3.11 9.25
CA GLY A 172 -13.39 -4.08 8.26
C GLY A 172 -11.88 -4.37 8.28
N SER A 173 -11.02 -3.49 7.75
CA SER A 173 -9.56 -3.65 7.78
C SER A 173 -8.91 -2.88 8.93
N LEU A 174 -7.64 -3.20 9.24
CA LEU A 174 -6.83 -2.40 10.18
C LEU A 174 -6.65 -0.98 9.65
N THR A 175 -6.34 -0.86 8.37
CA THR A 175 -6.08 0.43 7.72
C THR A 175 -7.32 1.32 7.68
N GLN A 176 -8.51 0.75 7.45
CA GLN A 176 -9.78 1.49 7.61
C GLN A 176 -9.99 1.95 9.06
N ALA A 177 -9.71 1.10 10.02
CA ALA A 177 -9.79 1.48 11.44
C ALA A 177 -8.81 2.60 11.78
N MET A 178 -7.58 2.57 11.26
CA MET A 178 -6.58 3.64 11.42
C MET A 178 -7.06 4.96 10.78
N ARG A 179 -7.55 4.91 9.54
CA ARG A 179 -8.09 6.09 8.84
C ARG A 179 -9.23 6.74 9.63
N LYS A 180 -10.17 5.93 10.10
CA LYS A 180 -11.28 6.41 10.92
C LYS A 180 -10.78 7.01 12.24
N ALA A 181 -9.85 6.34 12.93
CA ALA A 181 -9.25 6.84 14.15
C ALA A 181 -8.59 8.21 13.96
N LEU A 182 -7.83 8.38 12.89
CA LEU A 182 -7.20 9.64 12.54
C LEU A 182 -8.24 10.72 12.21
N SER A 183 -9.20 10.43 11.36
CA SER A 183 -10.22 11.39 10.93
C SER A 183 -11.03 11.92 12.11
N ASP A 184 -11.50 11.02 12.97
CA ASP A 184 -12.36 11.36 14.10
C ASP A 184 -11.60 12.13 15.19
N ASN A 185 -10.43 11.64 15.60
CA ASN A 185 -9.70 12.17 16.76
C ASN A 185 -8.83 13.39 16.42
N LEU A 186 -8.35 13.52 15.19
CA LEU A 186 -7.71 14.76 14.72
C LEU A 186 -8.72 15.81 14.30
N LYS A 187 -10.03 15.46 14.25
CA LYS A 187 -11.13 16.31 13.79
C LYS A 187 -10.85 16.90 12.42
N ILE A 188 -10.46 15.99 11.49
CA ILE A 188 -10.07 16.39 10.14
C ILE A 188 -11.28 16.98 9.42
N LYS A 189 -11.08 18.18 8.87
CA LYS A 189 -12.05 18.91 8.03
C LYS A 189 -11.28 19.45 6.82
N ASP A 190 -11.94 19.50 5.69
CA ASP A 190 -11.43 20.10 4.46
C ASP A 190 -9.98 19.72 4.16
N ASN A 191 -9.07 20.68 4.13
CA ASN A 191 -7.66 20.48 3.81
C ASN A 191 -6.80 19.91 4.98
N GLY A 192 -7.45 19.40 6.04
CA GLY A 192 -6.77 18.83 7.22
C GLY A 192 -6.29 17.39 7.06
N HIS A 193 -6.39 16.81 5.85
CA HIS A 193 -6.07 15.42 5.61
C HIS A 193 -4.59 15.08 5.87
N ILE A 194 -4.37 13.86 6.34
CA ILE A 194 -3.06 13.28 6.64
C ILE A 194 -2.88 11.99 5.84
N ALA A 195 -1.62 11.70 5.52
CA ALA A 195 -1.24 10.41 4.97
C ALA A 195 -0.17 9.74 5.83
N LEU A 196 -0.19 8.42 5.87
CA LEU A 196 0.79 7.58 6.55
C LEU A 196 1.25 6.45 5.64
N ALA A 197 2.48 6.03 5.85
CA ALA A 197 2.99 4.79 5.26
C ALA A 197 3.76 4.00 6.31
N GLY A 198 3.87 2.69 6.10
CA GLY A 198 4.58 1.86 7.06
C GLY A 198 4.67 0.39 6.67
N VAL A 199 5.40 -0.32 7.51
CA VAL A 199 5.57 -1.78 7.45
C VAL A 199 5.01 -2.38 8.72
N PHE A 200 4.20 -3.42 8.61
CA PHE A 200 3.70 -4.14 9.77
C PHE A 200 3.71 -5.66 9.56
N ARG A 201 3.67 -6.41 10.64
CA ARG A 201 3.64 -7.87 10.64
C ARG A 201 2.36 -8.40 11.28
N ILE A 202 1.81 -9.45 10.67
CA ILE A 202 0.73 -10.26 11.23
C ILE A 202 1.37 -11.49 11.85
N LEU A 203 1.55 -11.45 13.18
CA LEU A 203 2.25 -12.49 13.94
C LEU A 203 1.33 -13.65 14.31
N ASN A 204 0.04 -13.34 14.49
CA ASN A 204 -1.01 -14.30 14.84
C ASN A 204 -2.30 -13.94 14.13
N GLY A 205 -3.18 -14.92 13.97
CA GLY A 205 -4.45 -14.74 13.28
C GLY A 205 -4.32 -14.94 11.78
N LYS A 206 -5.42 -14.73 11.11
CA LYS A 206 -5.58 -14.97 9.68
C LYS A 206 -6.35 -13.84 9.04
N ILE A 207 -6.13 -13.62 7.75
CA ILE A 207 -6.81 -12.61 6.95
C ILE A 207 -7.44 -13.26 5.72
N ARG A 208 -8.33 -12.52 5.10
CA ARG A 208 -8.78 -12.75 3.73
C ARG A 208 -7.97 -11.86 2.80
N SER A 209 -7.49 -12.43 1.72
CA SER A 209 -6.69 -11.76 0.71
C SER A 209 -7.25 -12.05 -0.68
N HIS A 210 -6.82 -11.27 -1.65
CA HIS A 210 -7.06 -11.55 -3.05
C HIS A 210 -5.80 -11.33 -3.87
N VAL A 211 -5.78 -11.92 -5.05
CA VAL A 211 -4.80 -11.66 -6.11
C VAL A 211 -5.56 -11.44 -7.40
N GLN A 212 -5.17 -10.44 -8.15
CA GLN A 212 -5.71 -10.16 -9.46
C GLN A 212 -5.23 -11.21 -10.46
N PRO A 213 -6.13 -11.92 -11.17
CA PRO A 213 -5.77 -12.83 -12.24
C PRO A 213 -5.19 -12.11 -13.46
N ASP A 214 -4.65 -12.87 -14.41
CA ASP A 214 -4.13 -12.35 -15.65
C ASP A 214 -5.24 -11.72 -16.52
N TYR A 215 -5.00 -10.54 -17.06
CA TYR A 215 -5.97 -9.82 -17.91
C TYR A 215 -6.40 -10.59 -19.15
N LYS A 216 -5.53 -11.43 -19.72
CA LYS A 216 -5.91 -12.27 -20.89
C LYS A 216 -7.00 -13.28 -20.57
N ASP A 217 -7.16 -13.63 -19.29
CA ASP A 217 -8.19 -14.55 -18.80
C ASP A 217 -9.51 -13.83 -18.49
N ILE A 218 -9.51 -12.50 -18.59
CA ILE A 218 -10.71 -11.66 -18.39
C ILE A 218 -11.43 -11.53 -19.73
N LYS A 219 -12.70 -11.85 -19.74
CA LYS A 219 -13.56 -11.55 -20.88
C LYS A 219 -13.73 -10.05 -21.06
N HIS A 220 -13.76 -9.56 -22.30
CA HIS A 220 -13.90 -8.15 -22.63
C HIS A 220 -15.09 -7.44 -21.96
N GLU A 221 -16.13 -8.16 -21.62
CA GLU A 221 -17.31 -7.70 -20.88
C GLU A 221 -16.99 -7.09 -19.49
N TYR A 222 -15.84 -7.44 -18.88
CA TYR A 222 -15.42 -6.89 -17.59
C TYR A 222 -14.73 -5.52 -17.69
N TYR A 223 -14.50 -5.03 -18.90
CA TYR A 223 -13.92 -3.70 -19.16
C TYR A 223 -14.98 -2.60 -19.28
N ASP A 224 -16.26 -2.93 -19.12
CA ASP A 224 -17.32 -1.95 -19.12
C ASP A 224 -17.39 -1.25 -17.75
N PRO A 225 -17.19 0.09 -17.70
CA PRO A 225 -17.29 0.84 -16.44
C PRO A 225 -18.62 0.65 -15.70
N GLU A 226 -19.72 0.39 -16.42
CA GLU A 226 -21.03 0.09 -15.81
C GLU A 226 -21.06 -1.32 -15.18
N GLN A 227 -20.20 -2.21 -15.61
CA GLN A 227 -20.07 -3.59 -15.13
C GLN A 227 -18.99 -3.77 -14.06
N MET A 228 -18.33 -2.75 -13.61
CA MET A 228 -17.31 -2.82 -12.57
C MET A 228 -17.75 -3.46 -11.24
N LYS A 229 -19.02 -3.71 -11.06
CA LYS A 229 -19.52 -4.63 -10.03
C LYS A 229 -18.90 -6.04 -10.15
N CYS A 230 -18.42 -6.41 -11.33
CA CYS A 230 -17.84 -7.71 -11.63
C CYS A 230 -16.35 -7.84 -11.27
N VAL A 231 -15.61 -6.76 -11.01
CA VAL A 231 -14.19 -6.86 -10.62
C VAL A 231 -14.01 -7.71 -9.37
N LYS A 232 -14.96 -7.63 -8.41
CA LYS A 232 -14.93 -8.46 -7.21
C LYS A 232 -15.16 -9.95 -7.50
N ASP A 233 -15.95 -10.25 -8.53
CA ASP A 233 -16.23 -11.64 -8.95
C ASP A 233 -15.05 -12.24 -9.74
N PHE A 234 -14.22 -11.36 -10.28
CA PHE A 234 -13.03 -11.68 -11.04
C PHE A 234 -11.81 -11.94 -10.16
N LEU A 235 -11.67 -11.27 -9.02
CA LEU A 235 -10.53 -11.46 -8.12
C LEU A 235 -10.50 -12.86 -7.54
N GLN A 236 -9.30 -13.48 -7.55
CA GLN A 236 -9.10 -14.75 -6.86
C GLN A 236 -8.89 -14.50 -5.36
N PHE A 237 -9.84 -14.93 -4.56
CA PHE A 237 -9.75 -14.82 -3.10
C PHE A 237 -9.05 -16.02 -2.48
N TYR A 238 -8.28 -15.72 -1.44
CA TYR A 238 -7.59 -16.71 -0.60
C TYR A 238 -7.96 -16.46 0.85
N GLU A 239 -8.48 -17.48 1.52
CA GLU A 239 -8.80 -17.45 2.95
C GLU A 239 -8.83 -18.86 3.55
N PRO A 240 -8.30 -19.01 4.75
CA PRO A 240 -7.59 -18.03 5.55
C PRO A 240 -6.11 -17.98 5.19
N VAL A 241 -5.52 -16.77 5.10
CA VAL A 241 -4.11 -16.54 4.84
C VAL A 241 -3.39 -16.06 6.10
N GLY A 242 -2.19 -16.54 6.35
CA GLY A 242 -1.38 -16.22 7.52
C GLY A 242 -1.40 -17.30 8.61
N PRO A 243 -0.71 -17.08 9.75
CA PRO A 243 0.07 -15.90 10.11
C PRO A 243 1.40 -15.75 9.35
N GLU A 244 2.36 -15.00 9.93
CA GLU A 244 3.71 -14.79 9.42
C GLU A 244 3.74 -13.99 8.10
N LEU A 245 2.89 -12.94 8.05
CA LEU A 245 2.84 -12.02 6.92
C LEU A 245 3.51 -10.69 7.28
N GLN A 246 4.26 -10.14 6.33
CA GLN A 246 4.76 -8.77 6.36
C GLN A 246 4.03 -7.95 5.33
N SER A 247 3.58 -6.77 5.73
CA SER A 247 2.75 -5.88 4.93
C SER A 247 3.43 -4.56 4.70
N TYR A 248 3.22 -4.00 3.53
CA TYR A 248 3.61 -2.65 3.12
C TYR A 248 2.34 -1.87 2.83
N CYS A 249 2.20 -0.74 3.50
CA CYS A 249 0.96 -0.01 3.56
C CYS A 249 1.18 1.47 3.25
N VAL A 250 0.30 2.02 2.47
CA VAL A 250 0.12 3.46 2.27
C VAL A 250 -1.34 3.79 2.53
N LEU A 251 -1.62 4.83 3.32
CA LEU A 251 -2.98 5.27 3.59
C LEU A 251 -3.07 6.79 3.70
N TRP A 252 -4.26 7.32 3.42
CA TRP A 252 -4.60 8.73 3.62
C TRP A 252 -6.06 8.90 4.06
N THR A 253 -6.34 9.96 4.76
CA THR A 253 -7.69 10.22 5.30
C THR A 253 -8.63 10.87 4.30
N GLY A 254 -8.11 11.42 3.22
CA GLY A 254 -8.86 12.03 2.12
C GLY A 254 -7.95 12.87 1.21
N ASP A 255 -8.52 13.44 0.15
CA ASP A 255 -7.80 14.30 -0.79
C ASP A 255 -7.54 15.69 -0.17
N PRO A 256 -6.26 16.08 0.01
CA PRO A 256 -5.91 17.35 0.63
C PRO A 256 -6.30 18.59 -0.21
N THR A 257 -6.77 18.38 -1.43
CA THR A 257 -7.19 19.46 -2.35
C THR A 257 -8.70 19.59 -2.48
N GLY A 258 -9.46 18.80 -1.70
CA GLY A 258 -10.92 18.78 -1.79
C GLY A 258 -11.44 18.08 -3.06
N GLY A 259 -10.71 17.11 -3.58
CA GLY A 259 -11.10 16.30 -4.74
C GLY A 259 -10.42 16.69 -6.06
N ASN A 260 -9.59 17.74 -6.10
CA ASN A 260 -8.94 18.15 -7.36
C ASN A 260 -7.85 17.17 -7.83
N LEU A 261 -7.19 16.46 -6.89
CA LEU A 261 -6.24 15.39 -7.23
C LEU A 261 -6.92 14.08 -7.58
N ASN A 262 -8.21 13.98 -7.28
CA ASN A 262 -8.99 12.76 -7.50
C ASN A 262 -8.30 11.50 -6.89
N LEU A 263 -7.75 11.66 -5.68
CA LEU A 263 -7.15 10.54 -4.96
C LEU A 263 -8.21 9.48 -4.68
N ARG A 264 -7.79 8.22 -4.76
CA ARG A 264 -8.69 7.08 -4.56
C ARG A 264 -9.46 7.18 -3.24
N GLU A 265 -10.77 7.05 -3.32
CA GLU A 265 -11.67 7.13 -2.15
C GLU A 265 -11.37 6.06 -1.10
N SER A 266 -10.92 4.87 -1.50
CA SER A 266 -10.51 3.82 -0.55
C SER A 266 -9.47 4.33 0.44
N GLY A 267 -8.61 5.27 0.01
CA GLY A 267 -7.63 5.94 0.85
C GLY A 267 -6.62 4.98 1.48
N GLU A 268 -6.46 3.78 0.93
CA GLU A 268 -5.52 2.79 1.41
C GLU A 268 -5.10 1.82 0.32
N HIS A 269 -3.85 1.37 0.38
CA HIS A 269 -3.34 0.26 -0.42
C HIS A 269 -2.33 -0.51 0.42
N THR A 270 -2.57 -1.80 0.58
CA THR A 270 -1.75 -2.66 1.46
C THR A 270 -1.58 -4.02 0.82
N HIS A 271 -0.34 -4.35 0.52
CA HIS A 271 0.04 -5.69 0.08
C HIS A 271 0.92 -6.39 1.11
N PHE A 272 0.95 -7.70 1.07
CA PHE A 272 1.70 -8.51 2.02
C PHE A 272 2.24 -9.79 1.38
N HIS A 273 3.30 -10.29 1.99
CA HIS A 273 3.91 -11.57 1.65
C HIS A 273 4.26 -12.34 2.92
N SER A 274 4.47 -13.65 2.81
CA SER A 274 5.08 -14.42 3.89
C SER A 274 6.54 -14.00 4.07
N TYR A 275 6.98 -13.85 5.33
CA TYR A 275 8.38 -13.55 5.65
C TYR A 275 9.18 -14.77 6.12
N THR A 276 8.55 -15.95 6.09
CA THR A 276 9.15 -17.23 6.52
C THR A 276 9.34 -18.22 5.37
N LYS A 277 8.95 -17.84 4.16
CA LYS A 277 9.04 -18.72 2.98
C LYS A 277 9.88 -18.08 1.88
#